data_71f4b905f9aa9187b11b12d65a36642a
#
_entry.id   71f4b905f9aa9187b11b12d65a36642a
#
_cell.length_a   1.000
_cell.length_b   1.000
_cell.length_c   1.000
_cell.angle_alpha   90.00
_cell.angle_beta   90.00
_cell.angle_gamma   90.00
#
_symmetry.space_group_name_H-M   'P 1'
#
loop_
_entity.id
_entity.type
_entity.pdbx_description
1 polymer ?
#
loop_
_entity_poly.entity_id
_entity_poly.type
_entity_poly.pdbx_seq_one_letter_code
_entity_poly.pdbx_strand_id
1 'polypeptide(L)'
;MIKDIPIKFGLTLIKAISKLPISTINRIGGVFGTAAYYLLKNRRKVGLLNLKLCFPNWSDKQCDDLIRQHFKELFCSGLAYGLIFETPAKRLCDIVKIRGLDNFDKFRNQRPVILLAPHFLALDIGANRLTLETPGYSIYSAQRSEYLTEAIKDARLRFIKDQGGEIFSRQEGLKNIVRKMKNTNIPFYYLPDQDMDEKNSVYVPFFFHPTCATLDTLPKLVKLTNAVVIPMATYREENNFVVELFPAWDNYPNGSIEEDIAFMNRFIETMILKHPSQYLWLHKRFKTQPNLPRGHLYKDC
;
A
#
# COMPACT_ATOMS: atom_id res chain seq x y z
N MET A 1 -18.41 23.85 -0.01
CA MET A 1 -19.40 23.34 -0.99
C MET A 1 -18.92 23.44 -2.44
N ILE A 2 -18.57 24.62 -2.98
CA ILE A 2 -18.14 24.77 -4.40
C ILE A 2 -16.80 24.05 -4.67
N LYS A 3 -15.86 24.05 -3.72
CA LYS A 3 -14.53 23.42 -3.85
C LYS A 3 -14.55 21.90 -4.04
N ASP A 4 -15.65 21.24 -3.65
CA ASP A 4 -15.77 19.78 -3.73
C ASP A 4 -16.44 19.28 -5.02
N ILE A 5 -16.98 20.20 -5.86
CA ILE A 5 -17.65 19.81 -7.11
C ILE A 5 -16.77 18.96 -8.03
N PRO A 6 -15.48 19.32 -8.31
CA PRO A 6 -14.63 18.48 -9.15
C PRO A 6 -14.35 17.10 -8.53
N ILE A 7 -14.22 17.03 -7.20
CA ILE A 7 -13.98 15.79 -6.48
C ILE A 7 -15.21 14.89 -6.55
N LYS A 8 -16.40 15.44 -6.33
CA LYS A 8 -17.68 14.71 -6.46
C LYS A 8 -17.87 14.15 -7.86
N PHE A 9 -17.61 14.98 -8.88
CA PHE A 9 -17.67 14.55 -10.27
C PHE A 9 -16.66 13.42 -10.55
N GLY A 10 -15.40 13.58 -10.12
CA GLY A 10 -14.35 12.56 -10.26
C GLY A 10 -14.73 11.24 -9.58
N LEU A 11 -15.26 11.28 -8.36
CA LEU A 11 -15.73 10.08 -7.65
C LEU A 11 -16.91 9.41 -8.37
N THR A 12 -17.89 10.19 -8.85
CA THR A 12 -19.01 9.66 -9.63
C THR A 12 -18.51 8.97 -10.89
N LEU A 13 -17.57 9.59 -11.59
CA LEU A 13 -16.96 9.02 -12.79
C LEU A 13 -16.22 7.71 -12.51
N ILE A 14 -15.38 7.67 -11.47
CA ILE A 14 -14.64 6.46 -11.08
C ILE A 14 -15.62 5.34 -10.68
N LYS A 15 -16.68 5.65 -9.92
CA LYS A 15 -17.73 4.70 -9.58
C LYS A 15 -18.47 4.17 -10.83
N ALA A 16 -18.75 5.03 -11.80
CA ALA A 16 -19.36 4.62 -13.05
C ALA A 16 -18.43 3.69 -13.88
N ILE A 17 -17.15 4.06 -13.99
CA ILE A 17 -16.13 3.27 -14.70
C ILE A 17 -15.96 1.90 -14.03
N SER A 18 -16.01 1.81 -12.71
CA SER A 18 -15.85 0.54 -11.99
C SER A 18 -16.96 -0.50 -12.28
N LYS A 19 -18.06 -0.09 -12.87
CA LYS A 19 -19.13 -1.01 -13.34
C LYS A 19 -18.79 -1.73 -14.64
N LEU A 20 -17.81 -1.24 -15.40
CA LEU A 20 -17.35 -1.85 -16.65
C LEU A 20 -16.59 -3.17 -16.37
N PRO A 21 -16.44 -4.05 -17.40
CA PRO A 21 -15.53 -5.18 -17.33
C PRO A 21 -14.08 -4.72 -17.03
N ILE A 22 -13.33 -5.48 -16.23
CA ILE A 22 -11.95 -5.13 -15.87
C ILE A 22 -11.06 -4.98 -17.11
N SER A 23 -11.25 -5.82 -18.13
CA SER A 23 -10.52 -5.69 -19.39
C SER A 23 -10.72 -4.33 -20.07
N THR A 24 -11.94 -3.76 -19.99
CA THR A 24 -12.23 -2.42 -20.49
C THR A 24 -11.56 -1.34 -19.63
N ILE A 25 -11.64 -1.47 -18.31
CA ILE A 25 -10.96 -0.55 -17.37
C ILE A 25 -9.45 -0.56 -17.65
N ASN A 26 -8.85 -1.73 -17.86
CA ASN A 26 -7.44 -1.87 -18.17
C ASN A 26 -7.05 -1.21 -19.49
N ARG A 27 -7.87 -1.36 -20.55
CA ARG A 27 -7.62 -0.69 -21.85
C ARG A 27 -7.64 0.84 -21.68
N ILE A 28 -8.67 1.36 -21.01
CA ILE A 28 -8.81 2.80 -20.75
C ILE A 28 -7.62 3.28 -19.89
N GLY A 29 -7.32 2.57 -18.80
CA GLY A 29 -6.20 2.87 -17.92
C GLY A 29 -4.84 2.86 -18.63
N GLY A 30 -4.63 1.90 -19.52
CA GLY A 30 -3.41 1.82 -20.33
C GLY A 30 -3.20 3.03 -21.25
N VAL A 31 -4.28 3.51 -21.89
CA VAL A 31 -4.25 4.72 -22.73
C VAL A 31 -3.93 5.96 -21.88
N PHE A 32 -4.68 6.18 -20.80
CA PHE A 32 -4.46 7.32 -19.91
C PHE A 32 -3.09 7.25 -19.20
N GLY A 33 -2.64 6.06 -18.81
CA GLY A 33 -1.33 5.87 -18.20
C GLY A 33 -0.19 6.21 -19.19
N THR A 34 -0.36 5.84 -20.46
CA THR A 34 0.60 6.21 -21.50
C THR A 34 0.64 7.73 -21.69
N ALA A 35 -0.51 8.40 -21.78
CA ALA A 35 -0.56 9.86 -21.87
C ALA A 35 0.05 10.52 -20.62
N ALA A 36 -0.28 10.04 -19.42
CA ALA A 36 0.22 10.57 -18.16
C ALA A 36 1.74 10.44 -18.03
N TYR A 37 2.36 9.39 -18.55
CA TYR A 37 3.81 9.23 -18.59
C TYR A 37 4.50 10.42 -19.30
N TYR A 38 3.92 10.93 -20.39
CA TYR A 38 4.46 12.10 -21.10
C TYR A 38 4.12 13.43 -20.42
N LEU A 39 2.92 13.54 -19.84
CA LEU A 39 2.40 14.78 -19.27
C LEU A 39 2.94 15.04 -17.86
N LEU A 40 3.05 14.02 -17.00
CA LEU A 40 3.42 14.16 -15.59
C LEU A 40 4.94 14.05 -15.39
N LYS A 41 5.71 14.94 -16.06
CA LYS A 41 7.18 14.92 -16.11
C LYS A 41 7.83 14.85 -14.73
N ASN A 42 7.35 15.64 -13.76
CA ASN A 42 7.93 15.66 -12.41
C ASN A 42 7.71 14.32 -11.68
N ARG A 43 6.55 13.71 -11.81
CA ARG A 43 6.30 12.40 -11.22
C ARG A 43 7.16 11.31 -11.87
N ARG A 44 7.33 11.37 -13.20
CA ARG A 44 8.22 10.47 -13.92
C ARG A 44 9.67 10.60 -13.43
N LYS A 45 10.18 11.83 -13.24
CA LYS A 45 11.53 12.06 -12.69
C LYS A 45 11.70 11.40 -11.31
N VAL A 46 10.70 11.52 -10.42
CA VAL A 46 10.74 10.86 -9.10
C VAL A 46 10.88 9.35 -9.26
N GLY A 47 10.07 8.72 -10.12
CA GLY A 47 10.12 7.29 -10.35
C GLY A 47 11.46 6.83 -10.93
N LEU A 48 11.97 7.54 -11.93
CA LEU A 48 13.28 7.24 -12.53
C LEU A 48 14.42 7.37 -11.51
N LEU A 49 14.41 8.40 -10.67
CA LEU A 49 15.40 8.57 -9.61
C LEU A 49 15.34 7.41 -8.60
N ASN A 50 14.14 7.04 -8.16
CA ASN A 50 13.99 5.90 -7.25
C ASN A 50 14.55 4.61 -7.84
N LEU A 51 14.29 4.33 -9.13
CA LEU A 51 14.83 3.16 -9.79
C LEU A 51 16.35 3.21 -9.90
N LYS A 52 16.95 4.35 -10.25
CA LYS A 52 18.41 4.51 -10.31
C LYS A 52 19.08 4.32 -8.95
N LEU A 53 18.45 4.78 -7.87
CA LEU A 53 18.94 4.55 -6.51
C LEU A 53 18.83 3.08 -6.10
N CYS A 54 17.73 2.42 -6.47
CA CYS A 54 17.52 1.00 -6.17
C CYS A 54 18.33 0.06 -7.05
N PHE A 55 18.53 0.42 -8.32
CA PHE A 55 19.16 -0.42 -9.35
C PHE A 55 20.25 0.35 -10.12
N PRO A 56 21.39 0.64 -9.49
CA PRO A 56 22.43 1.50 -10.09
C PRO A 56 23.02 0.90 -11.39
N ASN A 57 22.96 -0.40 -11.56
CA ASN A 57 23.45 -1.11 -12.73
C ASN A 57 22.43 -1.17 -13.90
N TRP A 58 21.21 -0.69 -13.71
CA TRP A 58 20.23 -0.67 -14.79
C TRP A 58 20.51 0.49 -15.75
N SER A 59 20.38 0.21 -17.04
CA SER A 59 20.44 1.23 -18.07
C SER A 59 19.26 2.21 -17.95
N ASP A 60 19.44 3.42 -18.49
CA ASP A 60 18.36 4.41 -18.57
C ASP A 60 17.11 3.84 -19.26
N LYS A 61 17.32 3.01 -20.29
CA LYS A 61 16.24 2.37 -21.02
C LYS A 61 15.44 1.40 -20.12
N GLN A 62 16.11 0.57 -19.32
CA GLN A 62 15.43 -0.36 -18.40
C GLN A 62 14.59 0.41 -17.37
N CYS A 63 15.15 1.47 -16.78
CA CYS A 63 14.41 2.33 -15.85
C CYS A 63 13.21 3.01 -16.53
N ASP A 64 13.39 3.54 -17.75
CA ASP A 64 12.32 4.19 -18.50
C ASP A 64 11.20 3.23 -18.90
N ASP A 65 11.54 2.05 -19.40
CA ASP A 65 10.58 1.00 -19.77
C ASP A 65 9.73 0.57 -18.55
N LEU A 66 10.37 0.40 -17.38
CA LEU A 66 9.63 0.07 -16.16
C LEU A 66 8.71 1.20 -15.71
N ILE A 67 9.16 2.45 -15.72
CA ILE A 67 8.33 3.60 -15.32
C ILE A 67 7.18 3.80 -16.30
N ARG A 68 7.39 3.58 -17.58
CA ARG A 68 6.32 3.61 -18.60
C ARG A 68 5.24 2.58 -18.29
N GLN A 69 5.65 1.36 -17.94
CA GLN A 69 4.73 0.32 -17.51
C GLN A 69 4.04 0.68 -16.18
N HIS A 70 4.79 1.21 -15.22
CA HIS A 70 4.25 1.65 -13.94
C HIS A 70 3.12 2.69 -14.10
N PHE A 71 3.27 3.66 -15.01
CA PHE A 71 2.20 4.62 -15.29
C PHE A 71 0.93 3.95 -15.82
N LYS A 72 1.06 2.91 -16.68
CA LYS A 72 -0.11 2.15 -17.13
C LYS A 72 -0.78 1.43 -15.96
N GLU A 73 -0.01 0.72 -15.14
CA GLU A 73 -0.52 0.02 -13.96
C GLU A 73 -1.18 0.98 -12.95
N LEU A 74 -0.57 2.15 -12.74
CA LEU A 74 -1.12 3.18 -11.86
C LEU A 74 -2.51 3.64 -12.31
N PHE A 75 -2.69 3.88 -13.60
CA PHE A 75 -3.98 4.31 -14.13
C PHE A 75 -5.00 3.17 -14.21
N CYS A 76 -4.58 1.94 -14.50
CA CYS A 76 -5.45 0.77 -14.42
C CYS A 76 -5.99 0.58 -12.99
N SER A 77 -5.10 0.58 -11.99
CA SER A 77 -5.47 0.45 -10.57
C SER A 77 -6.27 1.67 -10.08
N GLY A 78 -5.89 2.88 -10.53
CA GLY A 78 -6.59 4.12 -10.18
C GLY A 78 -8.03 4.16 -10.69
N LEU A 79 -8.29 3.71 -11.93
CA LEU A 79 -9.66 3.61 -12.46
C LEU A 79 -10.44 2.47 -11.78
N ALA A 80 -9.77 1.36 -11.47
CA ALA A 80 -10.37 0.26 -10.72
C ALA A 80 -10.62 0.60 -9.23
N TYR A 81 -10.04 1.68 -8.72
CA TYR A 81 -10.27 2.12 -7.34
C TYR A 81 -11.75 2.34 -7.02
N GLY A 82 -12.57 2.65 -8.01
CA GLY A 82 -14.02 2.73 -7.88
C GLY A 82 -14.68 1.47 -7.31
N LEU A 83 -14.03 0.30 -7.44
CA LEU A 83 -14.53 -0.97 -6.91
C LEU A 83 -14.75 -0.96 -5.39
N ILE A 84 -13.99 -0.17 -4.64
CA ILE A 84 -14.11 -0.14 -3.18
C ILE A 84 -15.39 0.53 -2.69
N PHE A 85 -16.04 1.38 -3.50
CA PHE A 85 -17.17 2.20 -3.04
C PHE A 85 -18.50 1.44 -3.03
N GLU A 86 -18.92 0.89 -4.17
CA GLU A 86 -20.29 0.39 -4.33
C GLU A 86 -20.36 -1.03 -4.95
N THR A 87 -19.21 -1.65 -5.24
CA THR A 87 -19.20 -2.97 -5.87
C THR A 87 -19.80 -4.03 -4.92
N PRO A 88 -20.80 -4.81 -5.34
CA PRO A 88 -21.34 -5.88 -4.53
C PRO A 88 -20.26 -6.91 -4.13
N ALA A 89 -20.38 -7.48 -2.92
CA ALA A 89 -19.42 -8.45 -2.39
C ALA A 89 -19.13 -9.60 -3.38
N LYS A 90 -20.18 -10.18 -3.98
CA LYS A 90 -20.03 -11.25 -4.99
C LYS A 90 -19.11 -10.83 -6.14
N ARG A 91 -19.37 -9.67 -6.75
CA ARG A 91 -18.54 -9.16 -7.86
C ARG A 91 -17.12 -8.87 -7.41
N LEU A 92 -16.94 -8.37 -6.19
CA LEU A 92 -15.61 -8.12 -5.64
C LEU A 92 -14.84 -9.44 -5.48
N CYS A 93 -15.48 -10.50 -5.00
CA CYS A 93 -14.89 -11.85 -4.94
C CYS A 93 -14.57 -12.44 -6.32
N ASP A 94 -15.39 -12.13 -7.34
CA ASP A 94 -15.13 -12.59 -8.70
C ASP A 94 -13.89 -11.92 -9.32
N ILE A 95 -13.67 -10.65 -9.02
CA ILE A 95 -12.58 -9.84 -9.59
C ILE A 95 -11.29 -9.94 -8.75
N VAL A 96 -11.40 -10.05 -7.41
CA VAL A 96 -10.25 -10.04 -6.49
C VAL A 96 -10.12 -11.40 -5.83
N LYS A 97 -9.11 -12.15 -6.23
CA LYS A 97 -8.82 -13.49 -5.70
C LYS A 97 -7.92 -13.39 -4.48
N ILE A 98 -8.07 -14.32 -3.53
CA ILE A 98 -7.16 -14.43 -2.39
C ILE A 98 -6.36 -15.72 -2.56
N ARG A 99 -5.04 -15.63 -2.34
CA ARG A 99 -4.11 -16.77 -2.28
C ARG A 99 -3.48 -16.82 -0.89
N GLY A 100 -3.28 -18.01 -0.36
CA GLY A 100 -2.64 -18.22 0.93
C GLY A 100 -3.48 -17.77 2.13
N LEU A 101 -4.81 -17.78 2.04
CA LEU A 101 -5.69 -17.43 3.17
C LEU A 101 -5.46 -18.34 4.38
N ASP A 102 -5.08 -19.59 4.16
CA ASP A 102 -4.69 -20.56 5.18
C ASP A 102 -3.53 -20.10 6.07
N ASN A 103 -2.63 -19.26 5.56
CA ASN A 103 -1.57 -18.64 6.35
C ASN A 103 -2.13 -17.69 7.42
N PHE A 104 -3.25 -17.03 7.14
CA PHE A 104 -3.95 -16.19 8.11
C PHE A 104 -4.85 -17.04 9.03
N ASP A 105 -5.57 -18.01 8.49
CA ASP A 105 -6.52 -18.83 9.24
C ASP A 105 -5.87 -19.63 10.37
N LYS A 106 -4.60 -20.01 10.22
CA LYS A 106 -3.80 -20.65 11.30
C LYS A 106 -3.72 -19.81 12.58
N PHE A 107 -3.81 -18.48 12.46
CA PHE A 107 -3.67 -17.55 13.59
C PHE A 107 -4.97 -16.82 13.93
N ARG A 108 -5.98 -16.95 13.08
CA ARG A 108 -7.29 -16.35 13.29
C ARG A 108 -7.83 -16.74 14.66
N ASN A 109 -8.21 -15.75 15.45
CA ASN A 109 -8.74 -15.92 16.82
C ASN A 109 -7.79 -16.57 17.84
N GLN A 110 -6.52 -16.82 17.49
CA GLN A 110 -5.55 -17.40 18.42
C GLN A 110 -4.63 -16.34 19.05
N ARG A 111 -4.21 -15.36 18.25
CA ARG A 111 -3.34 -14.26 18.68
C ARG A 111 -3.49 -13.05 17.75
N PRO A 112 -3.08 -11.85 18.20
CA PRO A 112 -3.08 -10.67 17.33
C PRO A 112 -2.28 -10.89 16.04
N VAL A 113 -2.76 -10.36 14.93
CA VAL A 113 -2.11 -10.46 13.62
C VAL A 113 -1.81 -9.05 13.08
N ILE A 114 -0.61 -8.86 12.57
CA ILE A 114 -0.24 -7.70 11.75
C ILE A 114 -0.14 -8.16 10.30
N LEU A 115 -0.99 -7.63 9.45
CA LEU A 115 -0.94 -7.82 8.00
C LEU A 115 0.02 -6.77 7.42
N LEU A 116 1.23 -7.20 7.08
CA LEU A 116 2.27 -6.32 6.54
C LEU A 116 2.05 -6.13 5.05
N ALA A 117 1.57 -4.95 4.65
CA ALA A 117 1.17 -4.65 3.28
C ALA A 117 1.97 -3.46 2.70
N PRO A 118 2.96 -3.70 1.83
CA PRO A 118 3.64 -2.61 1.13
C PRO A 118 2.71 -1.91 0.13
N HIS A 119 3.08 -0.66 -0.24
CA HIS A 119 2.28 0.18 -1.13
C HIS A 119 2.33 -0.29 -2.59
N PHE A 120 1.72 -1.44 -2.87
CA PHE A 120 1.34 -1.80 -4.23
C PHE A 120 0.13 -0.97 -4.68
N LEU A 121 0.02 -0.72 -5.98
CA LEU A 121 -0.98 0.20 -6.55
C LEU A 121 -2.44 -0.22 -6.29
N ALA A 122 -2.69 -1.50 -6.08
CA ALA A 122 -4.02 -2.07 -5.83
C ALA A 122 -4.32 -2.33 -4.34
N LEU A 123 -3.48 -1.83 -3.42
CA LEU A 123 -3.54 -2.16 -1.99
C LEU A 123 -4.94 -1.97 -1.37
N ASP A 124 -5.64 -0.88 -1.66
CA ASP A 124 -6.97 -0.60 -1.11
C ASP A 124 -8.06 -1.54 -1.67
N ILE A 125 -7.91 -1.96 -2.93
CA ILE A 125 -8.82 -2.94 -3.55
C ILE A 125 -8.68 -4.29 -2.83
N GLY A 126 -7.44 -4.71 -2.58
CA GLY A 126 -7.16 -5.93 -1.84
C GLY A 126 -7.59 -5.87 -0.38
N ALA A 127 -7.31 -4.75 0.30
CA ALA A 127 -7.78 -4.54 1.66
C ALA A 127 -9.31 -4.64 1.75
N ASN A 128 -10.03 -3.98 0.83
CA ASN A 128 -11.50 -4.03 0.78
C ASN A 128 -12.03 -5.45 0.50
N ARG A 129 -11.34 -6.23 -0.35
CA ARG A 129 -11.68 -7.65 -0.55
C ARG A 129 -11.46 -8.48 0.70
N LEU A 130 -10.34 -8.26 1.41
CA LEU A 130 -10.01 -9.01 2.62
C LEU A 130 -11.00 -8.73 3.75
N THR A 131 -11.64 -7.55 3.78
CA THR A 131 -12.67 -7.23 4.77
C THR A 131 -13.94 -8.08 4.65
N LEU A 132 -14.11 -8.84 3.58
CA LEU A 132 -15.18 -9.85 3.46
C LEU A 132 -14.84 -11.16 4.23
N GLU A 133 -13.56 -11.40 4.52
CA GLU A 133 -13.09 -12.57 5.25
C GLU A 133 -12.88 -12.29 6.74
N THR A 134 -12.47 -11.06 7.08
CA THR A 134 -12.17 -10.66 8.45
C THR A 134 -12.32 -9.15 8.61
N PRO A 135 -12.87 -8.65 9.73
CA PRO A 135 -12.73 -7.24 10.05
C PRO A 135 -11.25 -6.87 10.18
N GLY A 136 -10.93 -5.59 10.12
CA GLY A 136 -9.54 -5.13 10.22
C GLY A 136 -9.43 -3.76 10.88
N TYR A 137 -8.27 -3.50 11.44
CA TYR A 137 -7.84 -2.17 11.86
C TYR A 137 -6.89 -1.58 10.83
N SER A 138 -7.00 -0.31 10.53
CA SER A 138 -6.04 0.40 9.67
C SER A 138 -5.88 1.86 10.08
N ILE A 139 -4.84 2.50 9.55
CA ILE A 139 -4.60 3.94 9.73
C ILE A 139 -4.88 4.66 8.42
N TYR A 140 -5.48 5.83 8.51
CA TYR A 140 -5.64 6.72 7.37
C TYR A 140 -4.99 8.08 7.61
N SER A 141 -4.59 8.71 6.52
CA SER A 141 -4.21 10.12 6.50
C SER A 141 -5.34 10.93 5.87
N ALA A 142 -5.74 12.02 6.52
CA ALA A 142 -6.75 12.91 5.98
C ALA A 142 -6.31 13.47 4.62
N GLN A 143 -7.23 13.49 3.68
CA GLN A 143 -7.05 14.11 2.38
C GLN A 143 -7.27 15.63 2.48
N ARG A 144 -6.87 16.39 1.45
CA ARG A 144 -7.13 17.83 1.42
C ARG A 144 -8.61 18.19 1.41
N SER A 145 -9.48 17.33 0.92
CA SER A 145 -10.93 17.44 0.96
C SER A 145 -11.48 16.51 2.04
N GLU A 146 -12.23 17.09 2.97
CA GLU A 146 -12.95 16.32 3.99
C GLU A 146 -13.97 15.36 3.34
N TYR A 147 -14.67 15.82 2.31
CA TYR A 147 -15.58 14.99 1.54
C TYR A 147 -14.91 13.73 0.98
N LEU A 148 -13.71 13.88 0.41
CA LEU A 148 -12.95 12.73 -0.10
C LEU A 148 -12.48 11.81 1.04
N THR A 149 -12.06 12.40 2.16
CA THR A 149 -11.66 11.65 3.35
C THR A 149 -12.80 10.76 3.85
N GLU A 150 -13.98 11.34 4.05
CA GLU A 150 -15.15 10.59 4.53
C GLU A 150 -15.61 9.53 3.51
N ALA A 151 -15.64 9.86 2.22
CA ALA A 151 -16.00 8.89 1.19
C ALA A 151 -15.05 7.65 1.18
N ILE A 152 -13.75 7.86 1.36
CA ILE A 152 -12.78 6.75 1.45
C ILE A 152 -12.96 5.97 2.76
N LYS A 153 -13.20 6.66 3.88
CA LYS A 153 -13.48 6.01 5.17
C LYS A 153 -14.69 5.09 5.07
N ASP A 154 -15.80 5.62 4.56
CA ASP A 154 -17.05 4.85 4.38
C ASP A 154 -16.81 3.61 3.49
N ALA A 155 -16.07 3.79 2.40
CA ALA A 155 -15.73 2.68 1.50
C ALA A 155 -14.89 1.59 2.20
N ARG A 156 -13.91 1.96 3.02
CA ARG A 156 -13.07 1.02 3.77
C ARG A 156 -13.83 0.35 4.90
N LEU A 157 -14.78 1.03 5.54
CA LEU A 157 -15.60 0.49 6.63
C LEU A 157 -16.80 -0.32 6.15
N ARG A 158 -17.12 -0.28 4.88
CA ARG A 158 -18.36 -0.79 4.29
C ARG A 158 -18.76 -2.20 4.70
N PHE A 159 -17.78 -3.10 4.85
CA PHE A 159 -18.03 -4.50 5.20
C PHE A 159 -17.68 -4.85 6.66
N ILE A 160 -17.04 -3.94 7.39
CA ILE A 160 -16.48 -4.25 8.71
C ILE A 160 -17.05 -3.44 9.87
N LYS A 161 -17.85 -2.39 9.58
CA LYS A 161 -18.37 -1.49 10.60
C LYS A 161 -19.13 -2.24 11.70
N ASP A 162 -20.00 -3.17 11.31
CA ASP A 162 -20.82 -3.95 12.26
C ASP A 162 -20.09 -5.18 12.82
N GLN A 163 -18.85 -5.43 12.40
CA GLN A 163 -18.01 -6.53 12.84
C GLN A 163 -16.87 -6.08 13.78
N GLY A 164 -16.88 -4.80 14.21
CA GLY A 164 -15.89 -4.24 15.12
C GLY A 164 -14.60 -3.77 14.44
N GLY A 165 -14.54 -3.76 13.10
CA GLY A 165 -13.45 -3.15 12.35
C GLY A 165 -13.45 -1.64 12.46
N GLU A 166 -12.27 -1.02 12.54
CA GLU A 166 -12.13 0.42 12.71
C GLU A 166 -10.95 0.97 11.89
N ILE A 167 -11.06 2.25 11.50
CA ILE A 167 -9.96 2.99 10.92
C ILE A 167 -9.62 4.20 11.79
N PHE A 168 -8.35 4.35 12.11
CA PHE A 168 -7.83 5.36 13.02
C PHE A 168 -7.17 6.48 12.23
N SER A 169 -7.33 7.72 12.68
CA SER A 169 -6.53 8.80 12.12
C SER A 169 -5.06 8.65 12.53
N ARG A 170 -4.18 9.06 11.65
CA ARG A 170 -2.74 9.06 11.96
C ARG A 170 -2.40 9.88 13.22
N GLN A 171 -3.19 10.91 13.50
CA GLN A 171 -3.00 11.79 14.66
C GLN A 171 -3.32 11.11 16.00
N GLU A 172 -4.24 10.13 16.00
CA GLU A 172 -4.57 9.34 17.19
C GLU A 172 -3.44 8.41 17.63
N GLY A 173 -2.48 8.17 16.73
CA GLY A 173 -1.31 7.35 16.99
C GLY A 173 -1.61 5.87 17.19
N LEU A 174 -0.54 5.10 17.46
CA LEU A 174 -0.61 3.63 17.57
C LEU A 174 -1.17 3.13 18.90
N LYS A 175 -1.28 4.00 19.92
CA LYS A 175 -1.72 3.59 21.28
C LYS A 175 -3.10 2.92 21.28
N ASN A 176 -4.05 3.49 20.55
CA ASN A 176 -5.40 2.93 20.45
C ASN A 176 -5.40 1.59 19.73
N ILE A 177 -4.61 1.45 18.66
CA ILE A 177 -4.45 0.21 17.90
C ILE A 177 -3.86 -0.88 18.79
N VAL A 178 -2.77 -0.59 19.51
CA VAL A 178 -2.15 -1.54 20.45
C VAL A 178 -3.16 -2.03 21.49
N ARG A 179 -3.94 -1.11 22.09
CA ARG A 179 -4.98 -1.46 23.06
C ARG A 179 -6.05 -2.37 22.43
N LYS A 180 -6.51 -2.03 21.22
CA LYS A 180 -7.52 -2.83 20.51
C LYS A 180 -6.98 -4.22 20.15
N MET A 181 -5.78 -4.30 19.58
CA MET A 181 -5.16 -5.58 19.22
C MET A 181 -4.97 -6.52 20.42
N LYS A 182 -4.66 -5.97 21.62
CA LYS A 182 -4.54 -6.77 22.84
C LYS A 182 -5.88 -7.34 23.35
N ASN A 183 -6.98 -6.66 23.04
CA ASN A 183 -8.31 -7.00 23.55
C ASN A 183 -9.19 -7.73 22.52
N THR A 184 -8.73 -7.82 21.28
CA THR A 184 -9.44 -8.47 20.18
C THR A 184 -8.45 -9.23 19.30
N ASN A 185 -8.96 -10.17 18.49
CA ASN A 185 -8.15 -10.87 17.49
C ASN A 185 -8.32 -10.25 16.09
N ILE A 186 -8.83 -9.02 16.01
CA ILE A 186 -8.98 -8.30 14.73
C ILE A 186 -7.58 -7.88 14.23
N PRO A 187 -7.19 -8.24 12.99
CA PRO A 187 -5.87 -7.94 12.44
C PRO A 187 -5.68 -6.44 12.17
N PHE A 188 -4.43 -6.00 12.29
CA PHE A 188 -4.01 -4.66 11.93
C PHE A 188 -3.33 -4.64 10.56
N TYR A 189 -3.89 -3.87 9.62
CA TYR A 189 -3.36 -3.66 8.28
C TYR A 189 -2.29 -2.56 8.33
N TYR A 190 -1.03 -2.95 8.23
CA TYR A 190 0.13 -2.09 8.44
C TYR A 190 0.95 -1.87 7.16
N LEU A 191 1.21 -0.60 6.85
CA LEU A 191 1.93 -0.16 5.65
C LEU A 191 3.25 0.52 6.06
N PRO A 192 4.40 -0.16 5.96
CA PRO A 192 5.68 0.30 6.53
C PRO A 192 6.54 1.17 5.63
N ASP A 193 6.31 1.15 4.32
CA ASP A 193 7.29 1.43 3.27
C ASP A 193 7.24 2.84 2.67
N GLN A 194 6.65 3.80 3.38
CA GLN A 194 6.73 5.22 3.03
C GLN A 194 7.71 5.98 3.93
N ASP A 195 8.40 6.96 3.33
CA ASP A 195 9.22 7.91 4.09
C ASP A 195 8.32 8.90 4.83
N MET A 196 8.29 8.79 6.14
CA MET A 196 7.40 9.57 6.99
C MET A 196 8.12 10.75 7.66
N ASP A 197 9.08 10.45 8.53
CA ASP A 197 9.90 11.42 9.23
C ASP A 197 11.20 10.74 9.74
N GLU A 198 12.11 11.53 10.27
CA GLU A 198 13.37 11.05 10.84
C GLU A 198 13.20 10.50 12.26
N LYS A 199 12.28 11.07 13.02
CA LYS A 199 12.17 10.85 14.48
C LYS A 199 11.84 9.40 14.86
N ASN A 200 11.09 8.70 14.03
CA ASN A 200 10.62 7.32 14.28
C ASN A 200 11.12 6.36 13.20
N SER A 201 12.26 6.66 12.62
CA SER A 201 12.85 5.87 11.53
C SER A 201 14.27 5.45 11.87
N VAL A 202 14.67 4.31 11.33
CA VAL A 202 16.06 3.85 11.24
C VAL A 202 16.51 3.91 9.78
N TYR A 203 17.80 4.07 9.57
CA TYR A 203 18.39 4.07 8.23
C TYR A 203 18.90 2.67 7.91
N VAL A 204 18.23 2.00 7.01
CA VAL A 204 18.56 0.63 6.59
C VAL A 204 18.57 0.54 5.07
N PRO A 205 19.24 -0.48 4.49
CA PRO A 205 19.24 -0.66 3.05
C PRO A 205 17.83 -0.87 2.48
N PHE A 206 17.63 -0.40 1.24
CA PHE A 206 16.49 -0.74 0.39
C PHE A 206 17.00 -0.93 -1.04
N PHE A 207 16.96 -2.15 -1.52
CA PHE A 207 17.71 -2.60 -2.69
C PHE A 207 19.20 -2.25 -2.57
N PHE A 208 19.78 -1.64 -3.60
CA PHE A 208 21.19 -1.23 -3.57
C PHE A 208 21.43 0.12 -2.87
N HIS A 209 20.38 0.85 -2.51
CA HIS A 209 20.57 2.10 -1.77
C HIS A 209 20.81 1.82 -0.29
N PRO A 210 21.98 2.25 0.27
CA PRO A 210 22.39 1.81 1.61
C PRO A 210 21.60 2.45 2.75
N THR A 211 21.00 3.62 2.52
CA THR A 211 20.32 4.41 3.55
C THR A 211 18.91 4.78 3.13
N CYS A 212 17.94 4.09 3.69
CA CYS A 212 16.53 4.38 3.47
C CYS A 212 15.83 4.55 4.82
N ALA A 213 15.34 5.76 5.09
CA ALA A 213 14.58 6.01 6.31
C ALA A 213 13.32 5.15 6.32
N THR A 214 13.25 4.21 7.26
CA THR A 214 12.16 3.26 7.40
C THR A 214 11.67 3.27 8.84
N LEU A 215 10.35 3.30 9.04
CA LEU A 215 9.73 3.33 10.37
C LEU A 215 10.17 2.13 11.21
N ASP A 216 10.59 2.39 12.44
CA ASP A 216 11.01 1.39 13.43
C ASP A 216 9.83 0.74 14.17
N THR A 217 8.63 0.96 13.69
CA THR A 217 7.37 0.68 14.40
C THR A 217 7.02 -0.81 14.44
N LEU A 218 7.31 -1.58 13.39
CA LEU A 218 6.86 -2.97 13.31
C LEU A 218 7.40 -3.85 14.45
N PRO A 219 8.71 -3.93 14.72
CA PRO A 219 9.22 -4.75 15.82
C PRO A 219 8.69 -4.30 17.18
N LYS A 220 8.50 -3.00 17.38
CA LYS A 220 7.88 -2.46 18.60
C LYS A 220 6.44 -2.90 18.78
N LEU A 221 5.63 -2.85 17.70
CA LEU A 221 4.25 -3.32 17.73
C LEU A 221 4.17 -4.81 18.06
N VAL A 222 4.99 -5.63 17.42
CA VAL A 222 5.01 -7.07 17.70
C VAL A 222 5.36 -7.34 19.16
N LYS A 223 6.41 -6.72 19.71
CA LYS A 223 6.79 -6.86 21.12
C LYS A 223 5.67 -6.41 22.07
N LEU A 224 4.97 -5.32 21.75
CA LEU A 224 3.90 -4.78 22.59
C LEU A 224 2.62 -5.60 22.57
N THR A 225 2.29 -6.23 21.44
CA THR A 225 1.00 -6.93 21.23
C THR A 225 1.11 -8.44 21.21
N ASN A 226 2.33 -8.99 21.19
CA ASN A 226 2.61 -10.39 20.91
C ASN A 226 1.96 -10.88 19.60
N ALA A 227 1.90 -9.99 18.59
CA ALA A 227 1.31 -10.29 17.30
C ALA A 227 2.22 -11.17 16.44
N VAL A 228 1.61 -11.93 15.55
CA VAL A 228 2.32 -12.54 14.42
C VAL A 228 2.27 -11.61 13.22
N VAL A 229 3.35 -11.56 12.44
CA VAL A 229 3.41 -10.80 11.19
C VAL A 229 3.12 -11.74 10.03
N ILE A 230 2.09 -11.40 9.24
CA ILE A 230 1.76 -12.09 7.99
C ILE A 230 1.95 -11.09 6.87
N PRO A 231 2.99 -11.24 6.04
CA PRO A 231 3.16 -10.37 4.89
C PRO A 231 2.09 -10.60 3.85
N MET A 232 1.70 -9.54 3.15
CA MET A 232 0.75 -9.64 2.05
C MET A 232 1.08 -8.64 0.94
N ALA A 233 0.69 -8.96 -0.27
CA ALA A 233 0.73 -8.05 -1.40
C ALA A 233 -0.60 -8.06 -2.16
N THR A 234 -0.96 -6.92 -2.74
CA THR A 234 -2.08 -6.85 -3.67
C THR A 234 -1.60 -6.36 -5.01
N TYR A 235 -1.78 -7.17 -6.02
CA TYR A 235 -1.34 -6.87 -7.38
C TYR A 235 -2.38 -7.29 -8.41
N ARG A 236 -2.25 -6.79 -9.62
CA ARG A 236 -3.08 -7.12 -10.76
C ARG A 236 -2.44 -8.24 -11.57
N GLU A 237 -3.21 -9.27 -11.87
CA GLU A 237 -2.89 -10.31 -12.85
C GLU A 237 -3.94 -10.29 -13.96
N GLU A 238 -3.52 -9.99 -15.18
CA GLU A 238 -4.41 -9.92 -16.35
C GLU A 238 -5.67 -9.06 -16.08
N ASN A 239 -6.82 -9.71 -15.97
CA ASN A 239 -8.12 -9.09 -15.72
C ASN A 239 -8.62 -9.27 -14.27
N ASN A 240 -7.76 -9.67 -13.36
CA ASN A 240 -8.08 -9.85 -11.94
C ASN A 240 -7.10 -9.09 -11.06
N PHE A 241 -7.47 -8.95 -9.80
CA PHE A 241 -6.56 -8.59 -8.73
C PHE A 241 -6.33 -9.82 -7.84
N VAL A 242 -5.16 -9.90 -7.25
CA VAL A 242 -4.78 -10.95 -6.34
C VAL A 242 -4.33 -10.35 -5.02
N VAL A 243 -4.91 -10.82 -3.94
CA VAL A 243 -4.38 -10.62 -2.59
C VAL A 243 -3.63 -11.88 -2.24
N GLU A 244 -2.32 -11.79 -2.09
CA GLU A 244 -1.47 -12.91 -1.69
C GLU A 244 -1.01 -12.73 -0.26
N LEU A 245 -1.37 -13.69 0.62
CA LEU A 245 -0.88 -13.76 1.99
C LEU A 245 0.25 -14.78 2.05
N PHE A 246 1.42 -14.34 2.53
CA PHE A 246 2.60 -15.18 2.63
C PHE A 246 2.66 -15.90 3.97
N PRO A 247 3.51 -16.91 4.13
CA PRO A 247 3.74 -17.55 5.42
C PRO A 247 4.07 -16.53 6.51
N ALA A 248 3.55 -16.77 7.70
CA ALA A 248 3.82 -15.93 8.86
C ALA A 248 5.30 -15.96 9.23
N TRP A 249 5.79 -14.87 9.82
CA TRP A 249 7.14 -14.80 10.34
C TRP A 249 7.18 -15.38 11.76
N ASP A 250 7.75 -16.57 11.91
CA ASP A 250 7.73 -17.31 13.18
C ASP A 250 8.59 -16.67 14.28
N ASN A 251 9.78 -16.18 13.93
CA ASN A 251 10.77 -15.65 14.88
C ASN A 251 11.04 -14.16 14.65
N TYR A 252 10.00 -13.35 14.52
CA TYR A 252 10.14 -11.93 14.33
C TYR A 252 9.49 -11.16 15.50
N PRO A 253 10.13 -10.12 16.06
CA PRO A 253 11.51 -9.67 15.82
C PRO A 253 12.54 -10.56 16.55
N ASN A 254 13.75 -10.67 16.02
CA ASN A 254 14.79 -11.54 16.59
C ASN A 254 16.20 -10.90 16.66
N GLY A 255 16.33 -9.66 16.22
CA GLY A 255 17.59 -8.92 16.21
C GLY A 255 17.48 -7.52 16.86
N SER A 256 18.45 -6.67 16.50
CA SER A 256 18.32 -5.24 16.71
C SER A 256 17.19 -4.65 15.89
N ILE A 257 16.78 -3.41 16.21
CA ILE A 257 15.73 -2.73 15.44
C ILE A 257 16.14 -2.59 13.96
N GLU A 258 17.40 -2.27 13.72
CA GLU A 258 17.95 -2.11 12.37
C GLU A 258 17.93 -3.42 11.59
N GLU A 259 18.32 -4.53 12.21
CA GLU A 259 18.32 -5.86 11.59
C GLU A 259 16.90 -6.31 11.27
N ASP A 260 15.96 -6.13 12.19
CA ASP A 260 14.55 -6.47 12.01
C ASP A 260 13.90 -5.64 10.89
N ILE A 261 14.19 -4.34 10.81
CA ILE A 261 13.67 -3.48 9.74
C ILE A 261 14.35 -3.76 8.42
N ALA A 262 15.65 -4.06 8.40
CA ALA A 262 16.34 -4.50 7.18
C ALA A 262 15.79 -5.83 6.67
N PHE A 263 15.45 -6.77 7.56
CA PHE A 263 14.76 -8.02 7.20
C PHE A 263 13.40 -7.73 6.55
N MET A 264 12.60 -6.85 7.13
CA MET A 264 11.33 -6.40 6.55
C MET A 264 11.52 -5.80 5.16
N ASN A 265 12.49 -4.90 4.98
CA ASN A 265 12.78 -4.29 3.68
C ASN A 265 13.15 -5.35 2.63
N ARG A 266 14.06 -6.29 2.95
CA ARG A 266 14.44 -7.38 2.03
C ARG A 266 13.24 -8.22 1.60
N PHE A 267 12.30 -8.49 2.51
CA PHE A 267 11.07 -9.20 2.14
C PHE A 267 10.20 -8.37 1.17
N ILE A 268 10.04 -7.07 1.44
CA ILE A 268 9.31 -6.14 0.54
C ILE A 268 9.97 -6.11 -0.85
N GLU A 269 11.30 -6.07 -0.90
CA GLU A 269 12.07 -6.12 -2.15
C GLU A 269 11.77 -7.39 -2.96
N THR A 270 11.67 -8.56 -2.31
CA THR A 270 11.32 -9.81 -3.01
C THR A 270 9.92 -9.76 -3.62
N MET A 271 8.96 -9.12 -2.95
CA MET A 271 7.61 -8.92 -3.50
C MET A 271 7.61 -7.94 -4.67
N ILE A 272 8.37 -6.85 -4.55
CA ILE A 272 8.51 -5.86 -5.63
C ILE A 272 9.11 -6.49 -6.88
N LEU A 273 10.14 -7.34 -6.73
CA LEU A 273 10.80 -8.00 -7.87
C LEU A 273 9.86 -8.94 -8.64
N LYS A 274 8.83 -9.50 -7.99
CA LYS A 274 7.80 -10.31 -8.67
C LYS A 274 6.86 -9.44 -9.54
N HIS A 275 6.53 -8.23 -9.10
CA HIS A 275 5.60 -7.32 -9.78
C HIS A 275 6.15 -5.88 -9.82
N PRO A 276 7.30 -5.65 -10.46
CA PRO A 276 8.08 -4.42 -10.30
C PRO A 276 7.36 -3.17 -10.80
N SER A 277 6.52 -3.26 -11.81
CA SER A 277 5.76 -2.11 -12.32
C SER A 277 4.59 -1.70 -11.41
N GLN A 278 4.23 -2.51 -10.42
CA GLN A 278 3.05 -2.30 -9.59
C GLN A 278 3.34 -1.76 -8.19
N TYR A 279 4.61 -1.58 -7.83
CA TYR A 279 5.00 -0.89 -6.61
C TYR A 279 4.91 0.64 -6.78
N LEU A 280 4.64 1.39 -5.71
CA LEU A 280 4.42 2.84 -5.76
C LEU A 280 5.73 3.65 -5.97
N TRP A 281 6.36 3.51 -7.13
CA TRP A 281 7.62 4.20 -7.46
C TRP A 281 7.54 5.73 -7.50
N LEU A 282 6.35 6.32 -7.57
CA LEU A 282 6.18 7.78 -7.62
C LEU A 282 6.15 8.45 -6.23
N HIS A 283 6.28 7.67 -5.15
CA HIS A 283 6.52 8.19 -3.81
C HIS A 283 7.99 8.55 -3.65
N LYS A 284 8.29 9.69 -3.01
CA LYS A 284 9.67 10.12 -2.70
C LYS A 284 10.23 9.28 -1.53
N ARG A 285 10.57 8.01 -1.79
CA ARG A 285 10.94 6.99 -0.80
C ARG A 285 12.25 7.33 -0.05
N PHE A 286 13.14 8.07 -0.69
CA PHE A 286 14.46 8.45 -0.17
C PHE A 286 14.53 9.95 0.19
N LYS A 287 13.40 10.53 0.60
CA LYS A 287 13.30 11.96 0.89
C LYS A 287 14.09 12.35 2.13
N THR A 288 14.12 11.49 3.15
CA THR A 288 14.88 11.66 4.39
C THR A 288 16.17 10.87 4.29
N GLN A 289 17.31 11.57 4.37
CA GLN A 289 18.65 11.01 4.28
C GLN A 289 19.50 11.50 5.44
N PRO A 290 20.44 10.67 5.98
CA PRO A 290 21.36 11.14 7.00
C PRO A 290 22.22 12.29 6.47
N ASN A 291 22.41 13.32 7.26
CA ASN A 291 23.28 14.47 6.96
C ASN A 291 22.90 15.31 5.71
N LEU A 292 21.69 15.14 5.15
CA LEU A 292 21.21 15.94 4.03
C LEU A 292 19.88 16.62 4.38
N PRO A 293 19.61 17.83 3.86
CA PRO A 293 18.29 18.44 3.98
C PRO A 293 17.20 17.55 3.39
N ARG A 294 16.07 17.48 4.07
CA ARG A 294 14.95 16.64 3.65
C ARG A 294 14.50 16.96 2.22
N GLY A 295 14.47 15.96 1.36
CA GLY A 295 14.12 16.11 -0.04
C GLY A 295 15.28 16.48 -0.96
N HIS A 296 16.49 16.55 -0.45
CA HIS A 296 17.69 16.95 -1.23
C HIS A 296 17.86 16.11 -2.50
N LEU A 297 17.68 14.79 -2.44
CA LEU A 297 17.79 13.93 -3.62
C LEU A 297 16.75 14.24 -4.71
N TYR A 298 15.65 14.89 -4.37
CA TYR A 298 14.53 15.17 -5.27
C TYR A 298 14.39 16.65 -5.65
N LYS A 299 15.42 17.45 -5.48
CA LYS A 299 15.38 18.90 -5.76
C LYS A 299 15.10 19.23 -7.23
N ASP A 300 15.51 18.34 -8.13
CA ASP A 300 15.34 18.52 -9.59
C ASP A 300 14.10 17.74 -10.12
N CYS A 301 13.23 17.25 -9.24
CA CYS A 301 12.05 16.44 -9.58
C CYS A 301 10.73 17.23 -9.42
#